data_0b9d1a08cd65842bd898ed4e35605c73
#
_entry.id   0b9d1a08cd65842bd898ed4e35605c73
#
_cell.length_a   1.000
_cell.length_b   1.000
_cell.length_c   1.000
_cell.angle_alpha   90.00
_cell.angle_beta   90.00
_cell.angle_gamma   90.00
#
_symmetry.space_group_name_H-M   'P 1'
#
loop_
_entity.id
_entity.type
_entity.pdbx_description
1 polymer ?
#
loop_
_entity_poly.entity_id
_entity_poly.type
_entity_poly.pdbx_seq_one_letter_code
_entity_poly.pdbx_strand_id
1 'polypeptide(L)'
;MRVVIWSIWALACSAQGAKDVVLDSVFEKSLNGIFTKGKEVHFGFSLKNQTKDQLDIELVWEVATDQKEPVAQSDPVRIKVPAGEKRITRYSAKIPGPGFYKGMLNCTWKSGRARQTVQVGYAPEEILPPLTRESDFKKFWDDSLAALAKVDPQYKLIHQPKLSKGPNDVYEVRMRSYGDVRVGGWYEVPKSKGPHPALIRVPGYGGNMKPVDLFDDLIVFSFNPRG
;
A
#
# COMPACT_ATOMS: atom_id res chain seq x y z
N MET A 1 18.45 7.21 -32.63
CA MET A 1 18.32 6.44 -31.39
C MET A 1 19.06 7.21 -30.29
N ARG A 2 18.34 8.03 -29.51
CA ARG A 2 18.91 8.81 -28.40
C ARG A 2 18.69 8.01 -27.12
N VAL A 3 19.79 7.49 -26.54
CA VAL A 3 19.78 6.85 -25.25
C VAL A 3 19.72 7.95 -24.19
N VAL A 4 18.61 8.08 -23.48
CA VAL A 4 18.47 8.97 -22.33
C VAL A 4 18.97 8.21 -21.11
N ILE A 5 20.15 8.57 -20.61
CA ILE A 5 20.73 8.03 -19.38
C ILE A 5 20.03 8.71 -18.20
N TRP A 6 19.23 7.99 -17.44
CA TRP A 6 18.63 8.42 -16.19
C TRP A 6 19.68 8.39 -15.08
N SER A 7 20.20 9.53 -14.69
CA SER A 7 21.00 9.63 -13.49
C SER A 7 20.10 9.70 -12.24
N ILE A 8 20.03 8.61 -11.49
CA ILE A 8 19.39 8.58 -10.17
C ILE A 8 20.31 9.30 -9.18
N TRP A 9 20.02 10.56 -8.88
CA TRP A 9 20.62 11.27 -7.77
C TRP A 9 19.75 11.10 -6.53
N ALA A 10 20.06 10.08 -5.71
CA ALA A 10 19.58 10.00 -4.34
C ALA A 10 20.42 10.95 -3.47
N LEU A 11 19.94 12.17 -3.27
CA LEU A 11 20.51 13.10 -2.30
C LEU A 11 19.51 13.33 -1.16
N ALA A 12 19.97 13.07 0.05
CA ALA A 12 19.26 13.37 1.29
C ALA A 12 18.84 14.85 1.30
N CYS A 13 17.54 15.09 1.39
CA CYS A 13 16.96 16.42 1.39
C CYS A 13 17.04 17.02 2.80
N SER A 14 17.83 18.06 3.00
CA SER A 14 17.75 18.89 4.20
C SER A 14 16.38 19.61 4.26
N ALA A 15 15.71 19.52 5.41
CA ALA A 15 14.32 19.95 5.63
C ALA A 15 14.08 21.48 5.58
N GLN A 16 15.03 22.29 5.14
CA GLN A 16 14.95 23.75 5.18
C GLN A 16 14.09 24.34 4.05
N GLY A 17 14.11 23.74 2.87
CA GLY A 17 13.33 24.23 1.71
C GLY A 17 11.82 23.94 1.78
N ALA A 18 11.37 22.99 2.57
CA ALA A 18 9.95 22.61 2.66
C ALA A 18 9.06 23.64 3.37
N LYS A 19 9.64 24.68 3.99
CA LYS A 19 8.89 25.76 4.66
C LYS A 19 8.60 26.96 3.75
N ASP A 20 9.40 27.17 2.72
CA ASP A 20 9.29 28.33 1.84
C ASP A 20 8.16 28.18 0.83
N VAL A 21 7.93 26.97 0.36
CA VAL A 21 6.91 26.64 -0.65
C VAL A 21 6.09 25.44 -0.16
N VAL A 22 4.76 25.65 -0.07
CA VAL A 22 3.81 24.58 0.25
C VAL A 22 3.16 24.11 -1.04
N LEU A 23 3.16 22.79 -1.23
CA LEU A 23 2.52 22.11 -2.36
C LEU A 23 1.37 21.25 -1.87
N ASP A 24 0.20 21.40 -2.49
CA ASP A 24 -0.97 20.55 -2.27
C ASP A 24 -1.48 19.99 -3.61
N SER A 25 -1.99 18.79 -3.62
CA SER A 25 -2.66 18.22 -4.78
C SER A 25 -4.01 18.91 -4.99
N VAL A 26 -4.38 19.13 -6.26
CA VAL A 26 -5.68 19.70 -6.64
C VAL A 26 -6.39 18.74 -7.56
N PHE A 27 -7.55 18.25 -7.13
CA PHE A 27 -8.43 17.41 -7.95
C PHE A 27 -9.61 18.24 -8.46
N GLU A 28 -10.10 17.90 -9.64
CA GLU A 28 -11.42 18.38 -10.07
C GLU A 28 -12.49 17.72 -9.18
N LYS A 29 -13.35 18.56 -8.58
CA LYS A 29 -14.35 18.12 -7.59
C LYS A 29 -15.27 16.99 -8.07
N SER A 30 -15.47 16.87 -9.38
CA SER A 30 -16.39 15.89 -9.99
C SER A 30 -15.80 14.50 -10.18
N LEU A 31 -14.47 14.33 -10.12
CA LEU A 31 -13.81 13.08 -10.56
C LEU A 31 -13.01 12.38 -9.45
N ASN A 32 -12.82 12.99 -8.29
CA ASN A 32 -12.02 12.42 -7.18
C ASN A 32 -10.71 11.74 -7.63
N GLY A 33 -10.09 12.24 -8.72
CA GLY A 33 -8.91 11.64 -9.31
C GLY A 33 -9.15 10.41 -10.20
N ILE A 34 -10.42 10.10 -10.52
CA ILE A 34 -10.76 9.00 -11.45
C ILE A 34 -11.20 9.59 -12.79
N PHE A 35 -10.60 9.12 -13.86
CA PHE A 35 -10.87 9.53 -15.23
C PHE A 35 -11.40 8.35 -16.04
N THR A 36 -12.48 8.58 -16.80
CA THR A 36 -13.03 7.59 -17.72
C THR A 36 -12.22 7.53 -19.00
N LYS A 37 -12.28 6.41 -19.71
CA LYS A 37 -11.63 6.21 -21.02
C LYS A 37 -11.93 7.34 -22.00
N GLY A 38 -10.91 7.76 -22.72
CA GLY A 38 -11.00 8.85 -23.72
C GLY A 38 -11.00 10.26 -23.15
N LYS A 39 -10.98 10.43 -21.81
CA LYS A 39 -10.81 11.74 -21.20
C LYS A 39 -9.33 12.06 -21.03
N GLU A 40 -9.00 13.35 -21.17
CA GLU A 40 -7.66 13.85 -20.87
C GLU A 40 -7.42 13.79 -19.37
N VAL A 41 -6.24 13.29 -18.99
CA VAL A 41 -5.86 13.16 -17.58
C VAL A 41 -5.07 14.37 -17.15
N HIS A 42 -5.56 15.04 -16.12
CA HIS A 42 -4.93 16.25 -15.57
C HIS A 42 -4.37 15.97 -14.19
N PHE A 43 -3.12 16.37 -14.01
CA PHE A 43 -2.43 16.36 -12.72
C PHE A 43 -2.32 17.80 -12.22
N GLY A 44 -3.03 18.12 -11.15
CA GLY A 44 -3.11 19.48 -10.61
C GLY A 44 -2.42 19.65 -9.27
N PHE A 45 -1.71 20.77 -9.10
CA PHE A 45 -1.16 21.16 -7.81
C PHE A 45 -1.40 22.65 -7.55
N SER A 46 -1.58 22.99 -6.29
CA SER A 46 -1.44 24.36 -5.83
C SER A 46 -0.06 24.55 -5.20
N LEU A 47 0.57 25.66 -5.51
CA LEU A 47 1.85 26.07 -5.01
C LEU A 47 1.66 27.40 -4.28
N LYS A 48 2.06 27.49 -3.01
CA LYS A 48 1.99 28.71 -2.21
C LYS A 48 3.40 29.12 -1.78
N ASN A 49 3.80 30.34 -2.15
CA ASN A 49 5.01 30.96 -1.64
C ASN A 49 4.73 31.48 -0.23
N GLN A 50 5.42 30.97 0.76
CA GLN A 50 5.29 31.40 2.17
C GLN A 50 6.40 32.37 2.59
N THR A 51 7.31 32.73 1.68
CA THR A 51 8.37 33.71 1.95
C THR A 51 7.87 35.16 1.83
N LYS A 52 8.70 36.08 2.26
CA LYS A 52 8.43 37.54 2.14
C LYS A 52 8.86 38.11 0.80
N ASP A 53 9.53 37.30 -0.04
CA ASP A 53 10.09 37.71 -1.32
C ASP A 53 9.45 36.97 -2.47
N GLN A 54 9.52 37.52 -3.67
CA GLN A 54 9.14 36.79 -4.89
C GLN A 54 10.13 35.66 -5.14
N LEU A 55 9.61 34.50 -5.49
CA LEU A 55 10.40 33.34 -5.89
C LEU A 55 10.31 33.10 -7.40
N ASP A 56 11.46 32.86 -8.03
CA ASP A 56 11.56 32.29 -9.37
C ASP A 56 11.68 30.78 -9.21
N ILE A 57 10.63 30.04 -9.63
CA ILE A 57 10.51 28.60 -9.40
C ILE A 57 10.51 27.89 -10.74
N GLU A 58 11.39 26.90 -10.87
CA GLU A 58 11.39 25.97 -11.99
C GLU A 58 10.53 24.75 -11.62
N LEU A 59 9.61 24.40 -12.51
CA LEU A 59 8.67 23.29 -12.38
C LEU A 59 9.00 22.22 -13.41
N VAL A 60 9.09 20.96 -12.96
CA VAL A 60 9.19 19.79 -13.82
C VAL A 60 8.14 18.77 -13.38
N TRP A 61 7.34 18.33 -14.33
CA TRP A 61 6.33 17.32 -14.13
C TRP A 61 6.82 15.96 -14.61
N GLU A 62 6.55 14.95 -13.85
CA GLU A 62 6.79 13.55 -14.19
C GLU A 62 5.52 12.76 -13.99
N VAL A 63 5.20 11.86 -14.92
CA VAL A 63 4.10 10.91 -14.80
C VAL A 63 4.65 9.50 -14.94
N ALA A 64 4.30 8.64 -14.02
CA ALA A 64 4.69 7.24 -14.04
C ALA A 64 3.49 6.33 -13.70
N THR A 65 3.58 5.06 -14.07
CA THR A 65 2.66 4.02 -13.60
C THR A 65 2.81 3.83 -12.08
N ASP A 66 1.88 3.10 -11.46
CA ASP A 66 1.99 2.67 -10.06
C ASP A 66 3.22 1.77 -9.83
N GLN A 67 3.68 1.07 -10.86
CA GLN A 67 4.90 0.26 -10.86
C GLN A 67 6.18 1.08 -11.10
N LYS A 68 6.06 2.43 -11.18
CA LYS A 68 7.15 3.39 -11.39
C LYS A 68 7.73 3.39 -12.82
N GLU A 69 7.05 2.83 -13.78
CA GLU A 69 7.46 2.96 -15.19
C GLU A 69 7.16 4.37 -15.69
N PRO A 70 8.11 5.08 -16.31
CA PRO A 70 7.89 6.43 -16.79
C PRO A 70 6.90 6.46 -17.94
N VAL A 71 5.96 7.40 -17.91
CA VAL A 71 4.92 7.61 -18.93
C VAL A 71 5.13 8.90 -19.68
N ALA A 72 5.37 10.00 -18.96
CA ALA A 72 5.57 11.32 -19.53
C ALA A 72 6.41 12.20 -18.61
N GLN A 73 7.06 13.19 -19.20
CA GLN A 73 7.78 14.25 -18.48
C GLN A 73 7.62 15.55 -19.25
N SER A 74 7.47 16.67 -18.52
CA SER A 74 7.45 18.00 -19.14
C SER A 74 8.86 18.55 -19.33
N ASP A 75 8.99 19.48 -20.25
CA ASP A 75 10.12 20.42 -20.22
C ASP A 75 10.04 21.28 -18.96
N PRO A 76 11.19 21.80 -18.47
CA PRO A 76 11.21 22.73 -17.35
C PRO A 76 10.45 24.03 -17.66
N VAL A 77 9.53 24.42 -16.77
CA VAL A 77 8.76 25.67 -16.88
C VAL A 77 9.13 26.59 -15.72
N ARG A 78 9.50 27.84 -16.02
CA ARG A 78 9.82 28.83 -14.99
C ARG A 78 8.65 29.75 -14.75
N ILE A 79 8.29 29.93 -13.47
CA ILE A 79 7.24 30.84 -13.03
C ILE A 79 7.75 31.78 -11.93
N LYS A 80 7.19 32.97 -11.89
CA LYS A 80 7.39 33.92 -10.79
C LYS A 80 6.20 33.84 -9.86
N VAL A 81 6.46 33.67 -8.59
CA VAL A 81 5.44 33.58 -7.54
C VAL A 81 5.71 34.67 -6.51
N PRO A 82 4.91 35.73 -6.47
CA PRO A 82 5.05 36.80 -5.49
C PRO A 82 4.94 36.30 -4.05
N ALA A 83 5.42 37.08 -3.10
CA ALA A 83 5.34 36.81 -1.68
C ALA A 83 3.90 36.52 -1.23
N GLY A 84 3.68 35.41 -0.51
CA GLY A 84 2.38 35.00 0.02
C GLY A 84 1.36 34.53 -1.01
N GLU A 85 1.65 34.62 -2.31
CA GLU A 85 0.71 34.20 -3.36
C GLU A 85 0.63 32.68 -3.51
N LYS A 86 -0.56 32.27 -3.99
CA LYS A 86 -0.87 30.89 -4.37
C LYS A 86 -1.06 30.81 -5.88
N ARG A 87 -0.43 29.83 -6.51
CA ARG A 87 -0.60 29.49 -7.92
C ARG A 87 -1.11 28.08 -8.06
N ILE A 88 -1.98 27.87 -9.06
CA ILE A 88 -2.43 26.53 -9.46
C ILE A 88 -1.75 26.21 -10.78
N THR A 89 -1.11 25.05 -10.84
CA THR A 89 -0.48 24.53 -12.05
C THR A 89 -1.09 23.17 -12.39
N ARG A 90 -1.24 22.88 -13.68
CA ARG A 90 -1.78 21.62 -14.18
C ARG A 90 -0.88 21.11 -15.30
N TYR A 91 -0.78 19.81 -15.37
CA TYR A 91 -0.12 19.11 -16.45
C TYR A 91 -1.06 18.05 -17.00
N SER A 92 -1.21 18.03 -18.33
CA SER A 92 -1.99 17.03 -19.04
C SER A 92 -1.04 16.01 -19.66
N ALA A 93 -1.31 14.73 -19.40
CA ALA A 93 -0.53 13.66 -19.99
C ALA A 93 -1.44 12.70 -20.77
N LYS A 94 -0.94 12.25 -21.91
CA LYS A 94 -1.56 11.15 -22.64
C LYS A 94 -1.24 9.84 -21.93
N ILE A 95 -2.27 9.20 -21.45
CA ILE A 95 -2.18 7.94 -20.70
C ILE A 95 -2.29 6.77 -21.65
N PRO A 96 -1.38 5.77 -21.57
CA PRO A 96 -1.32 4.67 -22.55
C PRO A 96 -2.46 3.66 -22.41
N GLY A 97 -3.07 3.50 -21.24
CA GLY A 97 -4.14 2.52 -21.04
C GLY A 97 -4.74 2.55 -19.64
N PRO A 98 -5.73 1.69 -19.36
CA PRO A 98 -6.33 1.56 -18.03
C PRO A 98 -5.29 1.29 -16.96
N GLY A 99 -5.40 1.97 -15.81
CA GLY A 99 -4.43 1.81 -14.72
C GLY A 99 -4.43 2.96 -13.72
N PHE A 100 -3.50 2.86 -12.77
CA PHE A 100 -3.23 3.91 -11.80
C PHE A 100 -1.89 4.58 -12.11
N TYR A 101 -1.88 5.90 -12.02
CA TYR A 101 -0.74 6.72 -12.41
C TYR A 101 -0.39 7.72 -11.32
N LYS A 102 0.90 8.00 -11.19
CA LYS A 102 1.44 9.00 -10.28
C LYS A 102 1.93 10.18 -11.07
N GLY A 103 1.32 11.34 -10.83
CA GLY A 103 1.86 12.61 -11.27
C GLY A 103 2.71 13.22 -10.17
N MET A 104 3.92 13.62 -10.49
CA MET A 104 4.87 14.23 -9.56
C MET A 104 5.25 15.61 -10.07
N LEU A 105 5.10 16.61 -9.21
CA LEU A 105 5.61 17.95 -9.46
C LEU A 105 6.88 18.17 -8.65
N ASN A 106 7.97 18.42 -9.33
CA ASN A 106 9.24 18.85 -8.76
C ASN A 106 9.37 20.38 -8.93
N CYS A 107 9.57 21.09 -7.85
CA CYS A 107 9.78 22.53 -7.82
C CYS A 107 11.18 22.82 -7.30
N THR A 108 11.93 23.67 -8.01
CA THR A 108 13.28 24.08 -7.61
C THR A 108 13.40 25.61 -7.68
N TRP A 109 13.97 26.22 -6.66
CA TRP A 109 14.29 27.66 -6.59
C TRP A 109 15.66 27.87 -5.94
N LYS A 110 16.14 29.11 -5.91
CA LYS A 110 17.53 29.43 -5.48
C LYS A 110 17.89 28.83 -4.11
N SER A 111 16.96 28.85 -3.15
CA SER A 111 17.22 28.45 -1.75
C SER A 111 16.68 27.07 -1.39
N GLY A 112 15.99 26.36 -2.32
CA GLY A 112 15.39 25.09 -1.96
C GLY A 112 14.70 24.35 -3.08
N ARG A 113 14.06 23.27 -2.70
CA ARG A 113 13.24 22.42 -3.57
C ARG A 113 12.08 21.81 -2.80
N ALA A 114 11.00 21.56 -3.51
CA ALA A 114 9.84 20.84 -2.99
C ALA A 114 9.34 19.83 -4.03
N ARG A 115 8.71 18.78 -3.57
CA ARG A 115 8.09 17.76 -4.41
C ARG A 115 6.75 17.35 -3.83
N GLN A 116 5.77 17.17 -4.70
CA GLN A 116 4.46 16.65 -4.34
C GLN A 116 4.02 15.61 -5.37
N THR A 117 3.26 14.63 -4.90
CA THR A 117 2.74 13.54 -5.73
C THR A 117 1.23 13.51 -5.64
N VAL A 118 0.57 13.24 -6.76
CA VAL A 118 -0.86 12.95 -6.84
C VAL A 118 -1.06 11.63 -7.57
N GLN A 119 -2.05 10.86 -7.13
CA GLN A 119 -2.44 9.61 -7.79
C GLN A 119 -3.77 9.79 -8.50
N VAL A 120 -3.86 9.23 -9.69
CA VAL A 120 -5.10 9.20 -10.49
C VAL A 120 -5.35 7.80 -11.02
N GLY A 121 -6.63 7.46 -11.19
CA GLY A 121 -7.06 6.26 -11.91
C GLY A 121 -7.55 6.66 -13.31
N TYR A 122 -7.15 5.94 -14.35
CA TYR A 122 -7.66 6.08 -15.70
C TYR A 122 -8.36 4.80 -16.11
N ALA A 123 -9.65 4.86 -16.38
CA ALA A 123 -10.51 3.72 -16.70
C ALA A 123 -10.23 2.48 -15.81
N PRO A 124 -10.19 2.63 -14.48
CA PRO A 124 -9.77 1.53 -13.60
C PRO A 124 -10.70 0.32 -13.68
N GLU A 125 -11.94 0.51 -14.10
CA GLU A 125 -12.91 -0.55 -14.38
C GLU A 125 -12.53 -1.44 -15.58
N GLU A 126 -11.63 -0.99 -16.44
CA GLU A 126 -11.13 -1.74 -17.61
C GLU A 126 -9.80 -2.45 -17.32
N ILE A 127 -9.29 -2.40 -16.09
CA ILE A 127 -8.07 -3.13 -15.73
C ILE A 127 -8.38 -4.64 -15.76
N LEU A 128 -7.81 -5.32 -16.72
CA LEU A 128 -7.91 -6.77 -16.87
C LEU A 128 -6.54 -7.40 -16.63
N PRO A 129 -6.23 -7.80 -15.39
CA PRO A 129 -4.98 -8.48 -15.14
C PRO A 129 -4.98 -9.84 -15.86
N PRO A 130 -3.86 -10.24 -16.47
CA PRO A 130 -3.76 -11.54 -17.09
C PRO A 130 -3.98 -12.63 -16.05
N LEU A 131 -4.76 -13.63 -16.40
CA LEU A 131 -4.87 -14.82 -15.57
C LEU A 131 -3.57 -15.60 -15.67
N THR A 132 -2.82 -15.64 -14.59
CA THR A 132 -1.53 -16.36 -14.51
C THR A 132 -1.68 -17.76 -13.90
N ARG A 133 -2.88 -18.33 -13.99
CA ARG A 133 -3.16 -19.66 -13.46
C ARG A 133 -2.42 -20.69 -14.30
N GLU A 134 -1.51 -21.43 -13.68
CA GLU A 134 -0.84 -22.56 -14.31
C GLU A 134 -1.83 -23.68 -14.66
N SER A 135 -1.52 -24.46 -15.70
CA SER A 135 -2.40 -25.49 -16.22
C SER A 135 -2.69 -26.61 -15.20
N ASP A 136 -1.76 -26.87 -14.31
CA ASP A 136 -1.86 -27.90 -13.26
C ASP A 136 -2.39 -27.37 -11.92
N PHE A 137 -2.75 -26.08 -11.83
CA PHE A 137 -3.17 -25.43 -10.58
C PHE A 137 -4.20 -26.25 -9.79
N LYS A 138 -5.26 -26.73 -10.47
CA LYS A 138 -6.29 -27.51 -9.80
C LYS A 138 -5.75 -28.84 -9.29
N LYS A 139 -4.99 -29.52 -10.12
CA LYS A 139 -4.38 -30.81 -9.76
C LYS A 139 -3.42 -30.66 -8.58
N PHE A 140 -2.57 -29.64 -8.59
CA PHE A 140 -1.65 -29.35 -7.49
C PHE A 140 -2.38 -29.19 -6.15
N TRP A 141 -3.48 -28.45 -6.13
CA TRP A 141 -4.24 -28.24 -4.90
C TRP A 141 -5.03 -29.48 -4.47
N ASP A 142 -5.63 -30.20 -5.41
CA ASP A 142 -6.35 -31.46 -5.13
C ASP A 142 -5.39 -32.50 -4.52
N ASP A 143 -4.22 -32.69 -5.11
CA ASP A 143 -3.18 -33.60 -4.62
C ASP A 143 -2.67 -33.17 -3.23
N SER A 144 -2.45 -31.88 -3.03
CA SER A 144 -1.98 -31.31 -1.76
C SER A 144 -3.01 -31.52 -0.64
N LEU A 145 -4.28 -31.28 -0.91
CA LEU A 145 -5.37 -31.54 0.05
C LEU A 145 -5.53 -33.02 0.35
N ALA A 146 -5.44 -33.88 -0.67
CA ALA A 146 -5.49 -35.34 -0.48
C ALA A 146 -4.29 -35.84 0.34
N ALA A 147 -3.11 -35.27 0.17
CA ALA A 147 -1.94 -35.60 0.98
C ALA A 147 -2.09 -35.11 2.42
N LEU A 148 -2.59 -33.88 2.62
CA LEU A 148 -2.87 -33.34 3.95
C LEU A 148 -3.89 -34.18 4.72
N ALA A 149 -4.95 -34.65 4.05
CA ALA A 149 -5.98 -35.48 4.67
C ALA A 149 -5.48 -36.83 5.24
N LYS A 150 -4.29 -37.28 4.80
CA LYS A 150 -3.64 -38.52 5.29
C LYS A 150 -2.77 -38.25 6.53
N VAL A 151 -2.50 -37.02 6.87
CA VAL A 151 -1.67 -36.65 8.03
C VAL A 151 -2.55 -36.69 9.27
N ASP A 152 -2.18 -37.51 10.27
CA ASP A 152 -2.77 -37.39 11.60
C ASP A 152 -2.31 -36.08 12.25
N PRO A 153 -3.22 -35.14 12.51
CA PRO A 153 -2.84 -33.84 13.00
C PRO A 153 -2.27 -33.81 14.43
N GLN A 154 -2.49 -34.86 15.22
CA GLN A 154 -1.95 -35.03 16.59
C GLN A 154 -2.13 -33.77 17.45
N TYR A 155 -3.33 -33.22 17.49
CA TYR A 155 -3.64 -31.99 18.21
C TYR A 155 -3.21 -32.06 19.68
N LYS A 156 -2.49 -31.00 20.13
CA LYS A 156 -2.16 -30.81 21.55
C LYS A 156 -2.55 -29.39 21.95
N LEU A 157 -3.33 -29.31 23.05
CA LEU A 157 -3.69 -28.07 23.71
C LEU A 157 -2.87 -27.99 25.00
N ILE A 158 -2.05 -26.96 25.13
CA ILE A 158 -1.20 -26.73 26.29
C ILE A 158 -1.70 -25.46 26.99
N HIS A 159 -2.37 -25.61 28.13
CA HIS A 159 -2.91 -24.48 28.88
C HIS A 159 -1.78 -23.53 29.32
N GLN A 160 -2.02 -22.23 29.21
CA GLN A 160 -1.07 -21.16 29.55
C GLN A 160 -1.60 -20.32 30.73
N PRO A 161 -1.42 -20.75 31.97
CA PRO A 161 -2.01 -20.08 33.13
C PRO A 161 -1.57 -18.62 33.30
N LYS A 162 -0.34 -18.29 32.86
CA LYS A 162 0.20 -16.91 32.93
C LYS A 162 -0.51 -15.97 31.99
N LEU A 163 -1.06 -16.47 30.87
CA LEU A 163 -1.81 -15.70 29.87
C LEU A 163 -3.31 -15.77 30.09
N SER A 164 -3.81 -16.69 30.93
CA SER A 164 -5.24 -16.90 31.22
C SER A 164 -5.73 -16.09 32.44
N LYS A 165 -5.14 -14.91 32.68
CA LYS A 165 -5.53 -14.05 33.82
C LYS A 165 -6.78 -13.23 33.58
N GLY A 166 -7.08 -12.98 32.28
CA GLY A 166 -8.24 -12.23 31.83
C GLY A 166 -9.51 -13.08 31.69
N PRO A 167 -10.46 -12.66 30.86
CA PRO A 167 -11.75 -13.34 30.66
C PRO A 167 -11.63 -14.66 29.89
N ASN A 168 -10.46 -14.93 29.28
CA ASN A 168 -10.23 -16.09 28.44
C ASN A 168 -9.26 -17.09 29.10
N ASP A 169 -9.47 -18.37 28.81
CA ASP A 169 -8.44 -19.38 28.96
C ASP A 169 -7.63 -19.46 27.67
N VAL A 170 -6.31 -19.40 27.78
CA VAL A 170 -5.37 -19.35 26.67
C VAL A 170 -4.60 -20.67 26.58
N TYR A 171 -4.57 -21.24 25.38
CA TYR A 171 -3.86 -22.49 25.09
C TYR A 171 -2.87 -22.26 23.95
N GLU A 172 -1.68 -22.82 24.07
CA GLU A 172 -0.79 -23.07 22.93
C GLU A 172 -1.31 -24.31 22.20
N VAL A 173 -1.54 -24.17 20.88
CA VAL A 173 -1.94 -25.29 20.02
C VAL A 173 -0.72 -25.78 19.26
N ARG A 174 -0.50 -27.08 19.26
CA ARG A 174 0.50 -27.72 18.40
C ARG A 174 -0.17 -28.82 17.61
N MET A 175 0.18 -28.91 16.32
CA MET A 175 -0.36 -29.93 15.43
C MET A 175 0.61 -30.25 14.31
N ARG A 176 0.32 -31.31 13.56
CA ARG A 176 0.99 -31.65 12.31
C ARG A 176 0.16 -31.22 11.13
N SER A 177 0.83 -30.86 10.06
CA SER A 177 0.24 -30.40 8.80
C SER A 177 0.87 -31.10 7.61
N TYR A 178 0.60 -30.59 6.41
CA TYR A 178 1.14 -31.13 5.15
C TYR A 178 2.65 -31.39 5.24
N GLY A 179 3.08 -32.56 4.72
CA GLY A 179 4.49 -32.98 4.79
C GLY A 179 4.98 -33.29 6.21
N ASP A 180 4.06 -33.61 7.14
CA ASP A 180 4.35 -33.88 8.55
C ASP A 180 5.04 -32.72 9.30
N VAL A 181 4.90 -31.47 8.75
CA VAL A 181 5.47 -30.27 9.34
C VAL A 181 4.72 -29.91 10.62
N ARG A 182 5.45 -29.53 11.66
CA ARG A 182 4.84 -28.99 12.88
C ARG A 182 4.40 -27.56 12.64
N VAL A 183 3.13 -27.28 12.97
CA VAL A 183 2.53 -25.96 12.97
C VAL A 183 1.82 -25.74 14.29
N GLY A 184 1.49 -24.49 14.60
CA GLY A 184 0.86 -24.20 15.88
C GLY A 184 0.11 -22.88 15.88
N GLY A 185 -0.23 -22.42 17.07
CA GLY A 185 -0.98 -21.19 17.24
C GLY A 185 -1.44 -21.02 18.68
N TRP A 186 -2.34 -20.07 18.85
CA TRP A 186 -2.93 -19.71 20.13
C TRP A 186 -4.44 -19.87 20.06
N TYR A 187 -5.01 -20.55 21.04
CA TYR A 187 -6.43 -20.79 21.14
C TYR A 187 -6.93 -20.13 22.43
N GLU A 188 -7.81 -19.17 22.28
CA GLU A 188 -8.38 -18.36 23.37
C GLU A 188 -9.86 -18.69 23.48
N VAL A 189 -10.30 -19.13 24.65
CA VAL A 189 -11.68 -19.54 24.91
C VAL A 189 -12.25 -18.71 26.03
N PRO A 190 -13.41 -18.07 25.85
CA PRO A 190 -14.09 -17.36 26.93
C PRO A 190 -14.40 -18.29 28.12
N LYS A 191 -14.19 -17.80 29.34
CA LYS A 191 -14.55 -18.51 30.59
C LYS A 191 -16.06 -18.48 30.86
N SER A 192 -16.78 -17.59 30.18
CA SER A 192 -18.24 -17.53 30.25
C SER A 192 -18.88 -18.75 29.58
N LYS A 193 -20.10 -19.07 30.00
CA LYS A 193 -20.86 -20.17 29.37
C LYS A 193 -21.30 -19.77 27.96
N GLY A 194 -21.02 -20.63 26.97
CA GLY A 194 -21.41 -20.42 25.58
C GLY A 194 -22.35 -21.46 25.03
N PRO A 195 -22.79 -21.31 23.79
CA PRO A 195 -21.90 -21.29 22.60
C PRO A 195 -21.36 -19.90 22.28
N HIS A 196 -20.10 -19.84 21.83
CA HIS A 196 -19.42 -18.63 21.37
C HIS A 196 -19.11 -18.73 19.88
N PRO A 197 -19.26 -17.65 19.12
CA PRO A 197 -18.77 -17.61 17.75
C PRO A 197 -17.23 -17.74 17.75
N ALA A 198 -16.68 -18.25 16.64
CA ALA A 198 -15.24 -18.47 16.49
C ALA A 198 -14.64 -17.58 15.41
N LEU A 199 -13.47 -17.02 15.70
CA LEU A 199 -12.65 -16.21 14.80
C LEU A 199 -11.32 -16.93 14.54
N ILE A 200 -10.98 -17.15 13.26
CA ILE A 200 -9.65 -17.61 12.87
C ILE A 200 -8.85 -16.41 12.38
N ARG A 201 -7.66 -16.24 12.96
CA ARG A 201 -6.69 -15.20 12.56
C ARG A 201 -5.47 -15.88 11.94
N VAL A 202 -5.04 -15.34 10.80
CA VAL A 202 -3.83 -15.79 10.10
C VAL A 202 -2.87 -14.61 9.97
N PRO A 203 -1.54 -14.83 10.06
CA PRO A 203 -0.58 -13.75 9.90
C PRO A 203 -0.45 -13.31 8.45
N GLY A 204 -0.07 -12.04 8.25
CA GLY A 204 0.49 -11.60 6.98
C GLY A 204 1.89 -12.21 6.74
N TYR A 205 2.46 -11.95 5.58
CA TYR A 205 3.80 -12.44 5.21
C TYR A 205 4.85 -12.04 6.26
N GLY A 206 5.60 -13.02 6.75
CA GLY A 206 6.64 -12.80 7.78
C GLY A 206 6.11 -12.52 9.19
N GLY A 207 4.78 -12.49 9.39
CA GLY A 207 4.19 -12.27 10.70
C GLY A 207 4.11 -13.55 11.55
N ASN A 208 4.07 -13.35 12.88
CA ASN A 208 3.79 -14.40 13.86
C ASN A 208 2.66 -13.92 14.76
N MET A 209 1.63 -14.76 14.91
CA MET A 209 0.46 -14.45 15.72
C MET A 209 0.76 -14.74 17.19
N LYS A 210 0.24 -13.84 18.05
CA LYS A 210 0.24 -13.97 19.50
C LYS A 210 -1.20 -13.95 20.00
N PRO A 211 -1.46 -14.37 21.26
CA PRO A 211 -2.75 -14.17 21.90
C PRO A 211 -3.16 -12.70 21.85
N VAL A 212 -4.47 -12.45 21.76
CA VAL A 212 -5.02 -11.10 21.60
C VAL A 212 -5.59 -10.58 22.92
N ASP A 213 -6.27 -11.46 23.67
CA ASP A 213 -6.97 -11.16 24.94
C ASP A 213 -7.87 -9.90 24.84
N LEU A 214 -8.54 -9.72 23.70
CA LEU A 214 -9.38 -8.55 23.41
C LEU A 214 -10.88 -8.87 23.41
N PHE A 215 -11.25 -10.15 23.32
CA PHE A 215 -12.64 -10.56 23.14
C PHE A 215 -13.03 -11.50 24.28
N ASP A 216 -14.10 -11.18 24.97
CA ASP A 216 -14.66 -11.97 26.06
C ASP A 216 -15.87 -12.84 25.66
N ASP A 217 -16.30 -12.70 24.40
CA ASP A 217 -17.45 -13.37 23.80
C ASP A 217 -17.11 -14.21 22.55
N LEU A 218 -15.84 -14.21 22.10
CA LEU A 218 -15.37 -14.92 20.91
C LEU A 218 -14.33 -15.99 21.29
N ILE A 219 -14.44 -17.16 20.70
CA ILE A 219 -13.32 -18.10 20.60
C ILE A 219 -12.37 -17.57 19.53
N VAL A 220 -11.09 -17.37 19.86
CA VAL A 220 -10.09 -16.89 18.90
C VAL A 220 -9.02 -17.94 18.66
N PHE A 221 -8.83 -18.34 17.41
CA PHE A 221 -7.71 -19.17 17.01
C PHE A 221 -6.73 -18.38 16.15
N SER A 222 -5.60 -18.03 16.73
CA SER A 222 -4.50 -17.29 16.09
C SER A 222 -3.49 -18.30 15.53
N PHE A 223 -3.62 -18.63 14.24
CA PHE A 223 -2.86 -19.70 13.59
C PHE A 223 -1.52 -19.24 13.06
N ASN A 224 -0.44 -20.00 13.31
CA ASN A 224 0.91 -19.80 12.79
C ASN A 224 1.26 -20.93 11.81
N PRO A 225 1.12 -20.72 10.49
CA PRO A 225 1.28 -21.79 9.49
C PRO A 225 2.71 -22.26 9.30
N ARG A 226 3.68 -21.57 9.89
CA ARG A 226 5.11 -21.93 9.77
C ARG A 226 5.79 -22.27 11.11
N GLY A 227 5.03 -22.49 12.17
CA GLY A 227 5.53 -22.96 13.45
C GLY A 227 6.23 -21.90 14.30
#